data_b115dae6e3572125263a98bdb7b5dfbd
#
_entry.id   b115dae6e3572125263a98bdb7b5dfbd
#
_cell.length_a   1.000
_cell.length_b   1.000
_cell.length_c   1.000
_cell.angle_alpha   90.00
_cell.angle_beta   90.00
_cell.angle_gamma   90.00
#
_symmetry.space_group_name_H-M   'P 1'
#
loop_
_entity.id
_entity.type
_entity.pdbx_description
1 polymer ?
#
loop_
_entity_poly.entity_id
_entity_poly.type
_entity_poly.pdbx_seq_one_letter_code
_entity_poly.pdbx_strand_id
1 'polypeptide(L)'
;MAELKNIELELGRFRGRLIAAALFVLFCFGLLAARLVWLQVVRHEDLAQQAEDNRIAVVPVVPNRGLILDRNGIVLATNYSAYTLEITPARVQGELDSVIDALAQVVDIQARDRRRFKRLVEESKRFESVPIRTKLTDEEVARFTAQRFRFPGVEVRARLFRHYPLGEIGSHLIG
;
A
#
# COMPACT_ATOMS: atom_id res chain seq x y z
N MET A 1 -25.31 54.99 -51.02
CA MET A 1 -26.18 55.36 -49.85
C MET A 1 -25.42 54.91 -48.61
N ALA A 2 -24.93 55.86 -47.80
CA ALA A 2 -24.29 55.54 -46.56
C ALA A 2 -25.38 55.30 -45.51
N GLU A 3 -25.51 54.08 -45.05
CA GLU A 3 -26.41 53.68 -44.02
C GLU A 3 -25.93 54.38 -42.70
N LEU A 4 -26.67 55.35 -42.20
CA LEU A 4 -26.38 56.04 -40.94
C LEU A 4 -26.56 55.02 -39.80
N LYS A 5 -25.50 54.32 -39.49
CA LYS A 5 -25.42 53.33 -38.42
C LYS A 5 -25.64 54.07 -37.09
N ASN A 6 -26.76 53.84 -36.41
CA ASN A 6 -27.12 54.51 -35.17
C ASN A 6 -26.31 53.88 -34.05
N ILE A 7 -25.11 54.42 -33.84
CA ILE A 7 -24.09 53.95 -32.89
C ILE A 7 -24.63 53.83 -31.45
N GLU A 8 -25.53 54.71 -31.04
CA GLU A 8 -26.13 54.67 -29.69
C GLU A 8 -27.05 53.47 -29.46
N LEU A 9 -27.81 53.07 -30.48
CA LEU A 9 -28.68 51.89 -30.39
C LEU A 9 -27.88 50.59 -30.37
N GLU A 10 -26.79 50.52 -31.14
CA GLU A 10 -25.87 49.38 -31.13
C GLU A 10 -25.13 49.27 -29.78
N LEU A 11 -24.63 50.36 -29.23
CA LEU A 11 -24.01 50.41 -27.90
C LEU A 11 -25.00 49.98 -26.79
N GLY A 12 -26.26 50.38 -26.87
CA GLY A 12 -27.30 49.93 -25.92
C GLY A 12 -27.54 48.42 -25.97
N ARG A 13 -27.65 47.87 -27.18
CA ARG A 13 -27.79 46.39 -27.37
C ARG A 13 -26.55 45.63 -26.93
N PHE A 14 -25.35 46.15 -27.18
CA PHE A 14 -24.10 45.57 -26.75
C PHE A 14 -23.98 45.56 -25.20
N ARG A 15 -24.29 46.68 -24.52
CA ARG A 15 -24.35 46.78 -23.08
C ARG A 15 -25.33 45.76 -22.48
N GLY A 16 -26.53 45.63 -23.03
CA GLY A 16 -27.52 44.66 -22.56
C GLY A 16 -27.01 43.20 -22.66
N ARG A 17 -26.34 42.84 -23.77
CA ARG A 17 -25.75 41.54 -23.95
C ARG A 17 -24.59 41.28 -23.00
N LEU A 18 -23.77 42.31 -22.76
CA LEU A 18 -22.64 42.24 -21.78
C LEU A 18 -23.12 42.03 -20.35
N ILE A 19 -24.17 42.78 -19.95
CA ILE A 19 -24.79 42.62 -18.62
C ILE A 19 -25.40 41.21 -18.48
N ALA A 20 -26.14 40.74 -19.53
CA ALA A 20 -26.71 39.40 -19.49
C ALA A 20 -25.63 38.29 -19.41
N ALA A 21 -24.53 38.45 -20.13
CA ALA A 21 -23.39 37.52 -20.03
C ALA A 21 -22.71 37.56 -18.67
N ALA A 22 -22.52 38.77 -18.12
CA ALA A 22 -21.96 38.95 -16.77
C ALA A 22 -22.83 38.31 -15.69
N LEU A 23 -24.14 38.51 -15.74
CA LEU A 23 -25.09 37.90 -14.82
C LEU A 23 -25.10 36.36 -14.96
N PHE A 24 -25.03 35.85 -16.18
CA PHE A 24 -24.94 34.39 -16.42
C PHE A 24 -23.66 33.81 -15.79
N VAL A 25 -22.53 34.46 -16.00
CA VAL A 25 -21.24 34.02 -15.40
C VAL A 25 -21.32 34.06 -13.87
N LEU A 26 -21.85 35.16 -13.28
CA LEU A 26 -22.06 35.28 -11.83
C LEU A 26 -22.98 34.16 -11.30
N PHE A 27 -24.05 33.85 -12.03
CA PHE A 27 -24.94 32.75 -11.65
C PHE A 27 -24.23 31.40 -11.65
N CYS A 28 -23.43 31.12 -12.69
CA CYS A 28 -22.62 29.89 -12.75
C CYS A 28 -21.61 29.82 -11.59
N PHE A 29 -20.92 30.92 -11.29
CA PHE A 29 -20.03 30.99 -10.12
C PHE A 29 -20.78 30.79 -8.80
N GLY A 30 -21.97 31.36 -8.66
CA GLY A 30 -22.83 31.13 -7.50
C GLY A 30 -23.18 29.65 -7.30
N LEU A 31 -23.53 28.96 -8.36
CA LEU A 31 -23.80 27.51 -8.32
C LEU A 31 -22.56 26.71 -7.91
N LEU A 32 -21.38 27.05 -8.45
CA LEU A 32 -20.13 26.40 -8.06
C LEU A 32 -19.78 26.65 -6.59
N ALA A 33 -19.93 27.89 -6.13
CA ALA A 33 -19.70 28.25 -4.73
C ALA A 33 -20.68 27.52 -3.79
N ALA A 34 -21.96 27.47 -4.14
CA ALA A 34 -22.96 26.71 -3.37
C ALA A 34 -22.61 25.21 -3.33
N ARG A 35 -22.16 24.63 -4.44
CA ARG A 35 -21.72 23.25 -4.50
C ARG A 35 -20.48 23.00 -3.65
N LEU A 36 -19.53 23.93 -3.67
CA LEU A 36 -18.31 23.84 -2.86
C LEU A 36 -18.64 23.86 -1.35
N VAL A 37 -19.49 24.80 -0.93
CA VAL A 37 -19.96 24.87 0.46
C VAL A 37 -20.68 23.58 0.87
N TRP A 38 -21.54 23.05 0.01
CA TRP A 38 -22.22 21.79 0.26
C TRP A 38 -21.24 20.64 0.51
N LEU A 39 -20.22 20.50 -0.34
CA LEU A 39 -19.22 19.43 -0.22
C LEU A 39 -18.31 19.63 1.00
N GLN A 40 -17.90 20.87 1.28
CA GLN A 40 -16.95 21.17 2.35
C GLN A 40 -17.56 21.31 3.74
N VAL A 41 -18.85 21.65 3.84
CA VAL A 41 -19.52 21.83 5.12
C VAL A 41 -20.47 20.70 5.41
N VAL A 42 -21.41 20.41 4.49
CA VAL A 42 -22.47 19.43 4.76
C VAL A 42 -21.95 17.98 4.64
N ARG A 43 -21.10 17.73 3.64
CA ARG A 43 -20.55 16.38 3.39
C ARG A 43 -19.10 16.21 3.83
N HIS A 44 -18.60 17.13 4.65
CA HIS A 44 -17.20 17.11 5.09
C HIS A 44 -16.84 15.79 5.82
N GLU A 45 -17.65 15.38 6.78
CA GLU A 45 -17.39 14.18 7.59
C GLU A 45 -17.41 12.92 6.73
N ASP A 46 -18.40 12.74 5.86
CA ASP A 46 -18.49 11.60 4.97
C ASP A 46 -17.27 11.49 4.03
N LEU A 47 -16.87 12.62 3.44
CA LEU A 47 -15.75 12.66 2.50
C LEU A 47 -14.40 12.53 3.21
N ALA A 48 -14.26 13.09 4.41
CA ALA A 48 -13.08 12.93 5.24
C ALA A 48 -12.89 11.47 5.66
N GLN A 49 -13.98 10.79 6.06
CA GLN A 49 -13.94 9.37 6.39
C GLN A 49 -13.57 8.52 5.20
N GLN A 50 -14.14 8.75 4.02
CA GLN A 50 -13.76 8.04 2.79
C GLN A 50 -12.29 8.27 2.39
N ALA A 51 -11.78 9.48 2.59
CA ALA A 51 -10.37 9.78 2.34
C ALA A 51 -9.44 9.06 3.32
N GLU A 52 -9.84 8.97 4.60
CA GLU A 52 -9.08 8.24 5.63
C GLU A 52 -9.09 6.73 5.35
N ASP A 53 -10.25 6.15 5.03
CA ASP A 53 -10.40 4.73 4.66
C ASP A 53 -9.54 4.36 3.43
N ASN A 54 -9.42 5.28 2.46
CA ASN A 54 -8.54 5.09 1.31
C ASN A 54 -7.04 5.18 1.66
N ARG A 55 -6.68 5.91 2.72
CA ARG A 55 -5.30 6.09 3.18
C ARG A 55 -4.85 4.97 4.10
N ILE A 56 -5.77 4.41 4.90
CA ILE A 56 -5.48 3.37 5.87
C ILE A 56 -5.53 2.00 5.18
N ALA A 57 -4.37 1.37 5.01
CA ALA A 57 -4.31 -0.04 4.66
C ALA A 57 -4.37 -0.87 5.94
N VAL A 58 -5.45 -1.64 6.12
CA VAL A 58 -5.54 -2.60 7.23
C VAL A 58 -4.55 -3.73 6.96
N VAL A 59 -3.45 -3.74 7.72
CA VAL A 59 -2.46 -4.82 7.67
C VAL A 59 -2.83 -5.84 8.74
N PRO A 60 -3.19 -7.09 8.39
CA PRO A 60 -3.49 -8.11 9.37
C PRO A 60 -2.23 -8.45 10.18
N VAL A 61 -2.28 -8.21 11.48
CA VAL A 61 -1.24 -8.64 12.40
C VAL A 61 -1.60 -10.02 12.91
N VAL A 62 -0.84 -11.03 12.47
CA VAL A 62 -1.03 -12.40 12.94
C VAL A 62 -0.57 -12.49 14.40
N PRO A 63 -1.45 -12.88 15.33
CA PRO A 63 -1.07 -13.00 16.74
C PRO A 63 -0.03 -14.10 16.94
N ASN A 64 0.83 -13.91 17.95
CA ASN A 64 1.84 -14.90 18.31
C ASN A 64 1.16 -16.14 18.91
N ARG A 65 1.58 -17.32 18.45
CA ARG A 65 1.12 -18.58 19.04
C ARG A 65 1.72 -18.75 20.44
N GLY A 66 0.92 -19.24 21.40
CA GLY A 66 1.38 -19.56 22.75
C GLY A 66 2.33 -20.75 22.79
N LEU A 67 2.94 -20.98 23.95
CA LEU A 67 3.71 -22.20 24.25
C LEU A 67 2.75 -23.38 24.35
N ILE A 68 3.21 -24.58 23.99
CA ILE A 68 2.54 -25.83 24.32
C ILE A 68 3.42 -26.56 25.33
N LEU A 69 2.82 -26.86 26.47
CA LEU A 69 3.48 -27.55 27.58
C LEU A 69 2.77 -28.88 27.82
N ASP A 70 3.53 -29.85 28.36
CA ASP A 70 2.93 -31.07 28.89
C ASP A 70 2.41 -30.82 30.33
N ARG A 71 1.81 -31.84 30.97
CA ARG A 71 1.31 -31.75 32.37
C ARG A 71 2.39 -31.45 33.39
N ASN A 72 3.68 -31.70 33.08
CA ASN A 72 4.81 -31.48 33.95
C ASN A 72 5.50 -30.14 33.69
N GLY A 73 4.96 -29.32 32.74
CA GLY A 73 5.53 -28.03 32.34
C GLY A 73 6.68 -28.13 31.34
N ILE A 74 6.90 -29.30 30.73
CA ILE A 74 7.93 -29.47 29.70
C ILE A 74 7.44 -28.82 28.40
N VAL A 75 8.31 -28.02 27.78
CA VAL A 75 7.98 -27.29 26.53
C VAL A 75 7.95 -28.27 25.34
N LEU A 76 6.78 -28.48 24.79
CA LEU A 76 6.56 -29.29 23.59
C LEU A 76 6.66 -28.47 22.30
N ALA A 77 6.25 -27.21 22.37
CA ALA A 77 6.38 -26.29 21.25
C ALA A 77 6.60 -24.85 21.72
N THR A 78 7.58 -24.18 21.14
CA THR A 78 7.95 -22.79 21.42
C THR A 78 8.07 -21.99 20.13
N ASN A 79 8.28 -20.68 20.26
CA ASN A 79 8.53 -19.82 19.11
C ASN A 79 9.95 -19.26 19.22
N TYR A 80 10.62 -19.09 18.08
CA TYR A 80 11.86 -18.35 17.99
C TYR A 80 11.74 -17.26 16.91
N SER A 81 12.45 -16.16 17.12
CA SER A 81 12.49 -15.06 16.17
C SER A 81 13.52 -15.36 15.08
N ALA A 82 13.15 -15.14 13.83
CA ALA A 82 14.08 -15.15 12.72
C ALA A 82 13.73 -14.06 11.72
N TYR A 83 14.73 -13.56 11.02
CA TYR A 83 14.55 -12.54 10.02
C TYR A 83 14.01 -13.13 8.70
N THR A 84 13.12 -12.39 8.08
CA THR A 84 12.49 -12.72 6.80
C THR A 84 12.65 -11.55 5.85
N LEU A 85 13.09 -11.81 4.62
CA LEU A 85 13.13 -10.82 3.56
C LEU A 85 11.77 -10.80 2.86
N GLU A 86 11.14 -9.64 2.84
CA GLU A 86 9.81 -9.44 2.26
C GLU A 86 9.85 -8.38 1.18
N ILE A 87 9.08 -8.61 0.12
CA ILE A 87 8.92 -7.68 -1.00
C ILE A 87 7.47 -7.22 -1.05
N THR A 88 7.27 -5.91 -1.15
CA THR A 88 5.96 -5.30 -1.41
C THR A 88 5.89 -4.94 -2.90
N PRO A 89 5.19 -5.71 -3.75
CA PRO A 89 5.23 -5.52 -5.20
C PRO A 89 4.86 -4.11 -5.67
N ALA A 90 3.90 -3.47 -4.99
CA ALA A 90 3.46 -2.10 -5.31
C ALA A 90 4.53 -1.02 -5.07
N ARG A 91 5.56 -1.30 -4.27
CA ARG A 91 6.65 -0.35 -3.93
C ARG A 91 7.94 -0.61 -4.70
N VAL A 92 8.00 -1.70 -5.45
CA VAL A 92 9.16 -2.06 -6.26
C VAL A 92 9.22 -1.14 -7.49
N GLN A 93 10.40 -0.59 -7.78
CA GLN A 93 10.65 0.19 -8.98
C GLN A 93 11.25 -0.72 -10.06
N GLY A 94 10.56 -0.87 -11.17
CA GLY A 94 10.97 -1.71 -12.29
C GLY A 94 10.35 -3.10 -12.30
N GLU A 95 10.95 -4.01 -13.06
CA GLU A 95 10.49 -5.37 -13.21
C GLU A 95 10.86 -6.22 -11.99
N LEU A 96 9.89 -6.94 -11.45
CA LEU A 96 10.04 -7.72 -10.21
C LEU A 96 11.13 -8.79 -10.32
N ASP A 97 11.22 -9.48 -11.46
CA ASP A 97 12.21 -10.52 -11.70
C ASP A 97 13.64 -9.94 -11.71
N SER A 98 13.83 -8.74 -12.28
CA SER A 98 15.14 -8.08 -12.28
C SER A 98 15.60 -7.67 -10.87
N VAL A 99 14.67 -7.25 -10.02
CA VAL A 99 14.95 -6.93 -8.61
C VAL A 99 15.32 -8.19 -7.83
N ILE A 100 14.64 -9.30 -8.08
CA ILE A 100 14.96 -10.60 -7.46
C ILE A 100 16.35 -11.09 -7.89
N ASP A 101 16.75 -10.89 -9.16
CA ASP A 101 18.08 -11.24 -9.64
C ASP A 101 19.17 -10.39 -8.98
N ALA A 102 18.92 -9.10 -8.82
CA ALA A 102 19.84 -8.22 -8.10
C ALA A 102 19.91 -8.57 -6.59
N LEU A 103 18.79 -8.93 -5.96
CA LEU A 103 18.75 -9.40 -4.57
C LEU A 103 19.51 -10.72 -4.38
N ALA A 104 19.48 -11.61 -5.36
CA ALA A 104 20.20 -12.89 -5.29
C ALA A 104 21.72 -12.74 -5.24
N GLN A 105 22.26 -11.56 -5.58
CA GLN A 105 23.68 -11.24 -5.42
C GLN A 105 24.04 -10.84 -3.98
N VAL A 106 23.05 -10.46 -3.18
CA VAL A 106 23.24 -9.98 -1.79
C VAL A 106 22.83 -11.03 -0.77
N VAL A 107 21.74 -11.74 -1.04
CA VAL A 107 21.12 -12.77 -0.18
C VAL A 107 20.99 -14.08 -0.97
N ASP A 108 21.24 -15.22 -0.32
CA ASP A 108 21.12 -16.53 -0.99
C ASP A 108 19.65 -16.88 -1.27
N ILE A 109 19.16 -16.50 -2.46
CA ILE A 109 17.80 -16.78 -2.94
C ILE A 109 17.83 -17.98 -3.87
N GLN A 110 17.34 -19.12 -3.40
CA GLN A 110 17.31 -20.36 -4.17
C GLN A 110 16.14 -20.42 -5.17
N ALA A 111 16.24 -21.28 -6.18
CA ALA A 111 15.18 -21.46 -7.18
C ALA A 111 13.81 -21.87 -6.58
N ARG A 112 13.82 -22.61 -5.44
CA ARG A 112 12.62 -22.97 -4.70
C ARG A 112 11.94 -21.75 -4.07
N ASP A 113 12.73 -20.79 -3.56
CA ASP A 113 12.23 -19.57 -2.92
C ASP A 113 11.55 -18.67 -3.96
N ARG A 114 12.14 -18.54 -5.15
CA ARG A 114 11.56 -17.82 -6.28
C ARG A 114 10.22 -18.41 -6.72
N ARG A 115 10.11 -19.74 -6.85
CA ARG A 115 8.86 -20.42 -7.23
C ARG A 115 7.78 -20.24 -6.19
N ARG A 116 8.14 -20.33 -4.90
CA ARG A 116 7.21 -20.10 -3.80
C ARG A 116 6.74 -18.65 -3.79
N PHE A 117 7.65 -17.71 -3.96
CA PHE A 117 7.35 -16.28 -4.00
C PHE A 117 6.38 -15.93 -5.14
N LYS A 118 6.62 -16.42 -6.38
CA LYS A 118 5.72 -16.18 -7.51
C LYS A 118 4.28 -16.63 -7.21
N ARG A 119 4.11 -17.82 -6.65
CA ARG A 119 2.80 -18.32 -6.24
C ARG A 119 2.14 -17.43 -5.19
N LEU A 120 2.89 -17.04 -4.17
CA LEU A 120 2.37 -16.16 -3.12
C LEU A 120 1.97 -14.78 -3.64
N VAL A 121 2.71 -14.22 -4.60
CA VAL A 121 2.37 -12.93 -5.24
C VAL A 121 1.08 -13.04 -6.04
N GLU A 122 0.82 -14.17 -6.73
CA GLU A 122 -0.43 -14.40 -7.46
C GLU A 122 -1.64 -14.49 -6.53
N GLU A 123 -1.47 -15.04 -5.32
CA GLU A 123 -2.51 -15.18 -4.29
C GLU A 123 -2.69 -13.91 -3.44
N SER A 124 -1.70 -13.03 -3.39
CA SER A 124 -1.66 -11.84 -2.53
C SER A 124 -2.07 -10.57 -3.27
N LYS A 125 -2.51 -9.56 -2.51
CA LYS A 125 -2.76 -8.23 -3.07
C LYS A 125 -1.43 -7.51 -3.32
N ARG A 126 -1.38 -6.66 -4.36
CA ARG A 126 -0.15 -5.96 -4.78
C ARG A 126 0.53 -5.11 -3.70
N PHE A 127 -0.23 -4.65 -2.71
CA PHE A 127 0.28 -3.84 -1.60
C PHE A 127 0.66 -4.65 -0.35
N GLU A 128 0.44 -5.96 -0.36
CA GLU A 128 0.88 -6.85 0.72
C GLU A 128 2.36 -7.17 0.60
N SER A 129 3.04 -7.29 1.75
CA SER A 129 4.41 -7.73 1.82
C SER A 129 4.47 -9.26 1.72
N VAL A 130 5.14 -9.76 0.72
CA VAL A 130 5.27 -11.20 0.44
C VAL A 130 6.68 -11.68 0.78
N PRO A 131 6.85 -12.75 1.58
CA PRO A 131 8.16 -13.27 1.95
C PRO A 131 8.81 -13.99 0.76
N ILE A 132 10.02 -13.57 0.38
CA ILE A 132 10.85 -14.26 -0.62
C ILE A 132 11.83 -15.23 0.02
N ARG A 133 12.48 -14.82 1.12
CA ARG A 133 13.44 -15.62 1.89
C ARG A 133 13.11 -15.58 3.37
N THR A 134 13.01 -16.72 4.01
CA THR A 134 12.77 -16.86 5.45
C THR A 134 14.03 -17.35 6.14
N LYS A 135 14.17 -17.04 7.42
CA LYS A 135 15.30 -17.46 8.27
C LYS A 135 16.65 -16.98 7.72
N LEU A 136 16.77 -15.68 7.49
CA LEU A 136 18.03 -15.07 7.10
C LEU A 136 19.06 -15.22 8.22
N THR A 137 20.32 -15.38 7.85
CA THR A 137 21.45 -15.29 8.78
C THR A 137 21.73 -13.82 9.12
N ASP A 138 22.39 -13.58 10.26
CA ASP A 138 22.76 -12.22 10.67
C ASP A 138 23.68 -11.55 9.64
N GLU A 139 24.54 -12.34 8.96
CA GLU A 139 25.38 -11.86 7.87
C GLU A 139 24.57 -11.43 6.64
N GLU A 140 23.56 -12.20 6.25
CA GLU A 140 22.65 -11.82 5.15
C GLU A 140 21.87 -10.55 5.46
N VAL A 141 21.38 -10.43 6.72
CA VAL A 141 20.72 -9.22 7.21
C VAL A 141 21.64 -8.03 7.15
N ALA A 142 22.89 -8.16 7.62
CA ALA A 142 23.88 -7.08 7.58
C ALA A 142 24.21 -6.64 6.16
N ARG A 143 24.46 -7.60 5.24
CA ARG A 143 24.73 -7.34 3.81
C ARG A 143 23.57 -6.63 3.13
N PHE A 144 22.36 -7.11 3.36
CA PHE A 144 21.16 -6.47 2.80
C PHE A 144 20.97 -5.05 3.37
N THR A 145 21.09 -4.89 4.69
CA THR A 145 20.89 -3.58 5.35
C THR A 145 21.86 -2.52 4.82
N ALA A 146 23.11 -2.90 4.57
CA ALA A 146 24.11 -2.01 3.98
C ALA A 146 23.73 -1.53 2.56
N GLN A 147 22.95 -2.33 1.83
CA GLN A 147 22.55 -2.03 0.45
C GLN A 147 21.06 -1.73 0.29
N ARG A 148 20.33 -1.57 1.38
CA ARG A 148 18.87 -1.37 1.40
C ARG A 148 18.39 -0.26 0.47
N PHE A 149 19.17 0.81 0.33
CA PHE A 149 18.84 1.96 -0.52
C PHE A 149 18.69 1.59 -2.00
N ARG A 150 19.28 0.47 -2.46
CA ARG A 150 19.18 -0.03 -3.84
C ARG A 150 17.87 -0.77 -4.11
N PHE A 151 17.15 -1.19 -3.07
CA PHE A 151 15.99 -2.08 -3.16
C PHE A 151 14.73 -1.45 -2.55
N PRO A 152 14.14 -0.42 -3.19
CA PRO A 152 12.89 0.15 -2.72
C PRO A 152 11.78 -0.92 -2.75
N GLY A 153 10.99 -1.00 -1.67
CA GLY A 153 9.92 -1.99 -1.55
C GLY A 153 10.36 -3.35 -0.99
N VAL A 154 11.65 -3.51 -0.64
CA VAL A 154 12.17 -4.71 0.02
C VAL A 154 12.53 -4.38 1.47
N GLU A 155 12.08 -5.20 2.41
CA GLU A 155 12.30 -5.00 3.85
C GLU A 155 12.66 -6.31 4.55
N VAL A 156 13.51 -6.20 5.58
CA VAL A 156 13.76 -7.29 6.52
C VAL A 156 12.82 -7.12 7.71
N ARG A 157 12.05 -8.16 8.01
CA ARG A 157 11.16 -8.20 9.17
C ARG A 157 11.45 -9.40 10.05
N ALA A 158 11.44 -9.19 11.35
CA ALA A 158 11.47 -10.29 12.32
C ALA A 158 10.10 -10.97 12.36
N ARG A 159 10.09 -12.29 12.20
CA ARG A 159 8.88 -13.11 12.34
C ARG A 159 9.14 -14.24 13.33
N LEU A 160 8.09 -14.66 14.02
CA LEU A 160 8.14 -15.80 14.92
C LEU A 160 7.87 -17.09 14.15
N PHE A 161 8.79 -18.03 14.30
CA PHE A 161 8.68 -19.38 13.73
C PHE A 161 8.47 -20.38 14.83
N ARG A 162 7.65 -21.40 14.57
CA ARG A 162 7.41 -22.47 15.50
C ARG A 162 8.61 -23.41 15.57
N HIS A 163 8.99 -23.80 16.77
CA HIS A 163 10.04 -24.76 17.06
C HIS A 163 9.51 -25.85 17.97
N TYR A 164 9.84 -27.08 17.64
CA TYR A 164 9.48 -28.29 18.37
C TYR A 164 10.75 -28.92 18.94
N PRO A 165 11.07 -28.69 20.23
CA PRO A 165 12.32 -29.17 20.82
C PRO A 165 12.48 -30.70 20.79
N LEU A 166 11.36 -31.43 20.85
CA LEU A 166 11.33 -32.90 20.84
C LEU A 166 11.20 -33.49 19.44
N GLY A 167 11.34 -32.69 18.38
CA GLY A 167 11.28 -33.16 16.99
C GLY A 167 9.90 -33.71 16.62
N GLU A 168 9.90 -34.93 16.08
CA GLU A 168 8.69 -35.60 15.59
C GLU A 168 7.79 -36.21 16.68
N ILE A 169 8.24 -36.18 17.95
CA ILE A 169 7.49 -36.77 19.07
C ILE A 169 6.20 -35.97 19.27
N GLY A 170 5.08 -36.67 19.19
CA GLY A 170 3.76 -36.04 19.38
C GLY A 170 3.22 -35.28 18.15
N SER A 171 3.82 -35.45 16.96
CA SER A 171 3.39 -34.76 15.71
C SER A 171 1.91 -34.93 15.40
N HIS A 172 1.30 -36.07 15.73
CA HIS A 172 -0.13 -36.34 15.57
C HIS A 172 -1.03 -35.48 16.46
N LEU A 173 -0.50 -34.96 17.58
CA LEU A 173 -1.25 -34.17 18.56
C LEU A 173 -0.97 -32.69 18.43
N ILE A 174 0.27 -32.33 18.07
CA ILE A 174 0.76 -30.94 18.10
C ILE A 174 0.67 -30.29 16.72
N GLY A 175 0.61 -31.07 15.63
CA GLY A 175 0.50 -30.60 14.23
C GLY A 175 1.82 -30.41 13.55
#